data_fc6ce7afff4b4af3638590b559b6cb33
#
_entry.id   fc6ce7afff4b4af3638590b559b6cb33
#
_cell.length_a   1.000
_cell.length_b   1.000
_cell.length_c   1.000
_cell.angle_alpha   90.00
_cell.angle_beta   90.00
_cell.angle_gamma   90.00
#
_symmetry.space_group_name_H-M   'P 1'
#
loop_
_entity.id
_entity.type
_entity.pdbx_description
1 polymer ?
#
loop_
_entity_poly.entity_id
_entity_poly.type
_entity_poly.pdbx_seq_one_letter_code
_entity_poly.pdbx_strand_id
1 'polypeptide(L)' 'MPVIFRSKGFRFFFYSNEGSPIEPVHVHVRSGQGEAKFWQHPMVYLDNSGFDARTLRELAEAVEQNATLIEKARKEHFG' A
#
# COMPACT_ATOMS: atom_id res chain seq x y z
N MET A 1 4.93 6.30 -11.17
CA MET A 1 4.57 5.28 -10.18
C MET A 1 3.17 4.80 -10.44
N PRO A 2 2.97 3.53 -10.66
CA PRO A 2 1.63 3.03 -10.95
C PRO A 2 0.76 3.05 -9.70
N VAL A 3 -0.41 3.63 -9.84
CA VAL A 3 -1.42 3.61 -8.79
C VAL A 3 -2.19 2.29 -8.92
N ILE A 4 -2.26 1.52 -7.83
CA ILE A 4 -3.01 0.26 -7.82
C ILE A 4 -4.50 0.56 -7.80
N PHE A 5 -4.91 1.40 -6.85
CA PHE A 5 -6.29 1.85 -6.74
C PHE A 5 -6.34 3.11 -5.88
N ARG A 6 -7.50 3.75 -5.91
CA ARG A 6 -7.79 4.94 -5.09
C ARG A 6 -9.04 4.69 -4.30
N SER A 7 -9.07 5.20 -3.07
CA SER A 7 -10.25 5.10 -2.22
C SER A 7 -10.31 6.31 -1.29
N LYS A 8 -11.42 7.02 -1.29
CA LYS A 8 -11.68 8.13 -0.36
C LYS A 8 -10.56 9.16 -0.32
N GLY A 9 -10.00 9.48 -1.48
CA GLY A 9 -8.93 10.48 -1.56
C GLY A 9 -7.53 9.94 -1.28
N PHE A 10 -7.39 8.66 -0.97
CA PHE A 10 -6.09 8.03 -0.76
C PHE A 10 -5.66 7.32 -2.02
N ARG A 11 -4.35 7.39 -2.33
CA ARG A 11 -3.75 6.68 -3.45
C ARG A 11 -2.93 5.51 -2.90
N PHE A 12 -3.18 4.32 -3.41
CA PHE A 12 -2.46 3.10 -3.05
C PHE A 12 -1.59 2.70 -4.23
N PHE A 13 -0.30 2.58 -4.00
CA PHE A 13 0.64 2.41 -5.13
C PHE A 13 1.90 1.66 -4.69
N PHE A 14 2.67 1.21 -5.71
CA PHE A 14 4.02 0.70 -5.51
C PHE A 14 5.02 1.73 -6.01
N TYR A 15 6.18 1.80 -5.37
CA TYR A 15 7.30 2.52 -5.96
C TYR A 15 7.94 1.63 -7.04
N SER A 16 8.32 2.23 -8.16
CA SER A 16 8.80 1.48 -9.31
C SER A 16 10.14 0.80 -9.09
N ASN A 17 10.92 1.26 -8.12
CA ASN A 17 12.21 0.66 -7.80
C ASN A 17 12.16 -0.32 -6.64
N GLU A 18 10.98 -0.62 -6.14
CA GLU A 18 10.80 -1.65 -5.10
C GLU A 18 10.55 -3.00 -5.75
N GLY A 19 10.51 -4.03 -4.93
CA GLY A 19 10.25 -5.36 -5.44
C GLY A 19 11.50 -6.07 -5.93
N SER A 20 12.66 -5.65 -5.44
CA SER A 20 13.88 -6.43 -5.61
C SER A 20 13.57 -7.87 -5.19
N PRO A 21 14.15 -8.89 -5.86
CA PRO A 21 13.76 -10.29 -5.59
C PRO A 21 13.85 -10.72 -4.15
N ILE A 22 14.61 -10.02 -3.33
CA ILE A 22 14.84 -10.40 -1.94
C ILE A 22 13.92 -9.68 -0.97
N GLU A 23 13.25 -8.62 -1.38
CA GLU A 23 12.43 -7.83 -0.47
C GLU A 23 10.94 -7.98 -0.78
N PRO A 24 10.10 -8.16 0.24
CA PRO A 24 8.66 -8.13 0.03
C PRO A 24 8.23 -6.78 -0.49
N VAL A 25 7.25 -6.80 -1.37
CA VAL A 25 6.70 -5.57 -1.94
C VAL A 25 5.85 -4.86 -0.89
N HIS A 26 6.03 -3.55 -0.76
CA HIS A 26 5.28 -2.72 0.15
C HIS A 26 4.19 -1.98 -0.62
N VAL A 27 3.03 -1.83 0.02
CA VAL A 27 1.97 -0.97 -0.50
C VAL A 27 2.11 0.38 0.17
N HIS A 28 2.23 1.42 -0.63
CA HIS A 28 2.32 2.80 -0.15
C HIS A 28 0.96 3.47 -0.29
N VAL A 29 0.61 4.28 0.70
CA VAL A 29 -0.63 5.05 0.70
C VAL A 29 -0.28 6.51 0.91
N ARG A 30 -0.80 7.38 0.06
CA ARG A 30 -0.54 8.81 0.18
C ARG A 30 -1.82 9.61 -0.01
N SER A 31 -1.93 10.67 0.77
CA SER A 31 -2.95 11.69 0.58
C SER A 31 -2.32 13.06 0.90
N GLY A 32 -3.12 14.13 0.86
CA GLY A 32 -2.64 15.45 1.26
C GLY A 32 -2.25 15.54 2.73
N GLN A 33 -2.69 14.59 3.57
CA GLN A 33 -2.42 14.61 5.00
C GLN A 33 -1.17 13.85 5.39
N GLY A 34 -0.78 12.84 4.63
CA GLY A 34 0.35 12.04 5.03
C GLY A 34 0.61 10.84 4.13
N GLU A 35 1.44 9.95 4.62
CA GLU A 35 1.88 8.78 3.90
C GLU A 35 2.04 7.61 4.86
N ALA A 36 1.72 6.40 4.40
CA ALA A 36 1.91 5.18 5.18
C ALA A 36 2.42 4.07 4.26
N LYS A 37 3.02 3.05 4.87
CA LYS A 37 3.59 1.93 4.16
C LYS A 37 3.16 0.65 4.86
N PHE A 38 2.69 -0.32 4.09
CA PHE A 38 2.15 -1.58 4.61
C PHE A 38 2.83 -2.78 3.98
N TRP A 39 3.04 -3.84 4.80
CA TRP A 39 3.23 -5.19 4.28
C TRP A 39 1.85 -5.77 4.03
N GLN A 40 1.75 -6.68 3.09
CA GLN A 40 0.49 -7.34 2.83
C GLN A 40 0.34 -8.66 3.60
N HIS A 41 1.42 -9.39 3.80
CA HIS A 41 1.39 -10.69 4.45
C HIS A 41 2.54 -10.82 5.45
N PRO A 42 2.28 -10.70 6.77
CA PRO A 42 1.01 -10.34 7.40
C PRO A 42 0.69 -8.86 7.22
N MET A 43 -0.57 -8.50 7.39
CA MET A 43 -0.98 -7.10 7.27
C MET A 43 -0.45 -6.31 8.46
N VAL A 44 0.57 -5.52 8.22
CA VAL A 44 1.19 -4.67 9.23
C VAL A 44 1.59 -3.37 8.57
N TYR A 45 1.32 -2.24 9.20
CA TYR A 45 1.90 -1.01 8.70
C TYR A 45 3.36 -0.92 9.18
N LEU A 46 4.22 -0.46 8.30
CA LEU A 46 5.65 -0.37 8.58
C LEU A 46 6.08 1.05 8.92
N ASP A 47 5.36 2.03 8.41
CA ASP A 47 5.73 3.41 8.57
C ASP A 47 4.51 4.29 8.38
N ASN A 48 4.51 5.44 9.02
CA ASN A 48 3.40 6.36 8.99
C ASN A 48 3.89 7.77 9.27
N SER A 49 3.41 8.72 8.49
CA SER A 49 3.64 10.14 8.73
C SER A 49 2.36 10.89 8.41
N GLY A 50 1.74 11.48 9.42
CA GLY A 50 0.59 12.35 9.24
C GLY A 50 -0.79 11.72 9.42
N PHE A 51 -0.90 10.39 9.56
CA PHE A 51 -2.18 9.74 9.78
C PHE A 51 -2.37 9.36 11.24
N ASP A 52 -3.59 9.50 11.73
CA ASP A 52 -3.92 9.05 13.10
C ASP A 52 -4.24 7.54 13.10
N ALA A 53 -4.42 6.99 14.30
CA ALA A 53 -4.64 5.55 14.46
C ALA A 53 -5.93 5.08 13.78
N ARG A 54 -6.97 5.91 13.80
CA ARG A 54 -8.23 5.55 13.15
C ARG A 54 -8.07 5.46 11.64
N THR A 55 -7.39 6.44 11.06
CA THR A 55 -7.12 6.46 9.62
C THR A 55 -6.26 5.27 9.22
N LEU A 56 -5.21 4.98 9.99
CA LEU A 56 -4.36 3.81 9.72
C LEU A 56 -5.14 2.52 9.73
N ARG A 57 -6.09 2.36 10.65
CA ARG A 57 -6.92 1.17 10.70
C ARG A 57 -7.80 1.06 9.46
N GLU A 58 -8.39 2.16 9.03
CA GLU A 58 -9.21 2.18 7.81
C GLU A 58 -8.38 1.85 6.58
N LEU A 59 -7.16 2.36 6.51
CA LEU A 59 -6.25 2.07 5.40
C LEU A 59 -5.84 0.61 5.40
N ALA A 60 -5.55 0.03 6.56
CA ALA A 60 -5.20 -1.38 6.68
C ALA A 60 -6.35 -2.27 6.20
N GLU A 61 -7.58 -1.92 6.57
CA GLU A 61 -8.76 -2.64 6.09
C GLU A 61 -8.89 -2.56 4.57
N ALA A 62 -8.64 -1.39 4.00
CA ALA A 62 -8.70 -1.22 2.56
C ALA A 62 -7.66 -2.09 1.86
N VAL A 63 -6.46 -2.17 2.39
CA VAL A 63 -5.41 -3.03 1.83
C VAL A 63 -5.83 -4.50 1.90
N GLU A 64 -6.35 -4.94 3.04
CA GLU A 64 -6.81 -6.33 3.18
C GLU A 64 -7.95 -6.66 2.23
N GLN A 65 -8.92 -5.76 2.10
CA GLN A 65 -10.08 -5.98 1.24
C GLN A 65 -9.71 -6.02 -0.23
N ASN A 66 -8.60 -5.38 -0.60
CA ASN A 66 -8.14 -5.34 -1.97
C ASN A 66 -6.90 -6.22 -2.20
N ALA A 67 -6.69 -7.22 -1.35
CA ALA A 67 -5.51 -8.07 -1.41
C ALA A 67 -5.34 -8.75 -2.77
N THR A 68 -6.42 -9.24 -3.37
CA THR A 68 -6.38 -9.89 -4.68
C THR A 68 -5.95 -8.90 -5.76
N LEU A 69 -6.51 -7.70 -5.74
CA LEU A 69 -6.16 -6.66 -6.69
C LEU A 69 -4.70 -6.25 -6.56
N ILE A 70 -4.23 -6.09 -5.32
CA ILE A 70 -2.84 -5.73 -5.03
C ILE A 70 -1.89 -6.83 -5.54
N GLU A 71 -2.21 -8.08 -5.28
CA GLU A 71 -1.39 -9.20 -5.73
C GLU A 71 -1.32 -9.28 -7.25
N LYS A 72 -2.43 -9.05 -7.92
CA LYS A 72 -2.46 -9.01 -9.37
C LYS A 72 -1.60 -7.88 -9.90
N ALA A 73 -1.73 -6.69 -9.32
CA ALA A 73 -0.94 -5.53 -9.72
C ALA A 73 0.55 -5.77 -9.49
N ARG A 74 0.91 -6.43 -8.38
CA ARG A 74 2.29 -6.77 -8.09
C ARG A 74 2.88 -7.66 -9.18
N LYS A 75 2.14 -8.68 -9.59
CA LYS A 75 2.60 -9.59 -10.64
C LYS A 75 2.78 -8.88 -11.98
N GLU A 76 1.86 -8.00 -12.33
CA GLU A 76 1.92 -7.26 -13.58
C GLU A 76 3.07 -6.25 -13.58
N HIS A 77 3.37 -5.66 -12.43
CA HIS A 77 4.37 -4.59 -12.34
C HIS A 77 5.79 -5.13 -12.12
N PHE A 78 5.94 -6.14 -11.29
CA PHE A 78 7.27 -6.66 -10.93
C PHE A 78 7.59 -8.03 -11.56
N GLY A 79 6.65 -8.62 -12.21
CA GLY A 79 6.85 -9.94 -12.79
C GLY A 79 6.67 -11.05 -11.79
#